data_f2264b393267018f37ceed63eb3a40bc
#
_entry.id   f2264b393267018f37ceed63eb3a40bc
#
_cell.length_a   1.000
_cell.length_b   1.000
_cell.length_c   1.000
_cell.angle_alpha   90.00
_cell.angle_beta   90.00
_cell.angle_gamma   90.00
#
_symmetry.space_group_name_H-M   'P 1'
#
loop_
_entity.id
_entity.type
_entity.pdbx_description
1 polymer ?
#
loop_
_entity_poly.entity_id
_entity_poly.type
_entity_poly.pdbx_seq_one_letter_code
_entity_poly.pdbx_strand_id
1 'polypeptide(L)'
;MNDLENEVIRLSDRLSQLSDDELVRIAKLQLPYVTTAYETIFHRYHKKLLQICFRYLKSAEEAEETVNDTLLIVFNKINQFEERAKFRTWLYKIAHNQALTRLRKKQAEHVELNEALPEIEKHEEQSQQDHTNEQQQLNKLLDLLSLEERSIVVFRMTGNLEFSEIS
;
A
#
# COMPACT_ATOMS: atom_id res chain seq x y z
N MET A 1 -22.62 -28.46 -0.51
CA MET A 1 -22.46 -27.06 -0.91
C MET A 1 -23.82 -26.58 -1.41
N ASN A 2 -24.34 -25.51 -0.86
CA ASN A 2 -25.67 -24.99 -1.18
C ASN A 2 -25.63 -24.23 -2.51
N ASP A 3 -26.73 -24.21 -3.27
CA ASP A 3 -26.80 -23.49 -4.56
C ASP A 3 -26.42 -22.01 -4.45
N LEU A 4 -26.74 -21.37 -3.31
CA LEU A 4 -26.35 -20.00 -3.01
C LEU A 4 -24.82 -19.83 -2.84
N GLU A 5 -24.13 -20.78 -2.22
CA GLU A 5 -22.67 -20.74 -2.08
C GLU A 5 -21.98 -20.84 -3.45
N ASN A 6 -22.49 -21.70 -4.33
CA ASN A 6 -21.99 -21.82 -5.68
C ASN A 6 -22.21 -20.54 -6.49
N GLU A 7 -23.32 -19.85 -6.29
CA GLU A 7 -23.64 -18.60 -6.98
C GLU A 7 -22.74 -17.45 -6.50
N VAL A 8 -22.47 -17.36 -5.21
CA VAL A 8 -21.53 -16.40 -4.63
C VAL A 8 -20.09 -16.61 -5.15
N ILE A 9 -19.64 -17.86 -5.21
CA ILE A 9 -18.33 -18.21 -5.77
C ILE A 9 -18.24 -17.77 -7.24
N ARG A 10 -19.25 -18.09 -8.05
CA ARG A 10 -19.31 -17.68 -9.46
C ARG A 10 -19.28 -16.17 -9.65
N LEU A 11 -19.97 -15.42 -8.78
CA LEU A 11 -19.94 -13.96 -8.81
C LEU A 11 -18.56 -13.41 -8.48
N SER A 12 -17.92 -13.94 -7.43
CA SER A 12 -16.55 -13.57 -7.06
C SER A 12 -15.55 -13.86 -8.19
N ASP A 13 -15.65 -15.04 -8.82
CA ASP A 13 -14.79 -15.41 -9.95
C ASP A 13 -14.98 -14.46 -11.14
N ARG A 14 -16.21 -14.09 -11.45
CA ARG A 14 -16.51 -13.14 -12.53
C ARG A 14 -15.93 -11.75 -12.22
N LEU A 15 -16.10 -11.26 -11.01
CA LEU A 15 -15.53 -9.96 -10.58
C LEU A 15 -13.99 -9.97 -10.64
N SER A 16 -13.36 -11.08 -10.28
CA SER A 16 -11.88 -11.19 -10.31
C SER A 16 -11.28 -11.08 -11.72
N GLN A 17 -12.07 -11.36 -12.76
CA GLN A 17 -11.66 -11.28 -14.17
C GLN A 17 -11.84 -9.90 -14.78
N LEU A 18 -12.58 -9.00 -14.12
CA LEU A 18 -12.81 -7.64 -14.60
C LEU A 18 -11.54 -6.79 -14.50
N SER A 19 -11.44 -5.81 -15.40
CA SER A 19 -10.41 -4.79 -15.33
C SER A 19 -10.60 -3.87 -14.11
N ASP A 20 -9.55 -3.13 -13.76
CA ASP A 20 -9.65 -2.14 -12.67
C ASP A 20 -10.72 -1.08 -12.95
N ASP A 21 -10.81 -0.61 -14.18
CA ASP A 21 -11.78 0.41 -14.56
C ASP A 21 -13.23 -0.10 -14.42
N GLU A 22 -13.49 -1.33 -14.82
CA GLU A 22 -14.79 -1.97 -14.63
C GLU A 22 -15.14 -2.16 -13.16
N LEU A 23 -14.19 -2.66 -12.36
CA LEU A 23 -14.38 -2.82 -10.91
C LEU A 23 -14.64 -1.49 -10.21
N VAL A 24 -13.90 -0.45 -10.57
CA VAL A 24 -14.08 0.89 -10.01
C VAL A 24 -15.46 1.45 -10.33
N ARG A 25 -15.92 1.30 -11.57
CA ARG A 25 -17.26 1.73 -11.96
C ARG A 25 -18.35 1.00 -11.18
N ILE A 26 -18.23 -0.31 -11.04
CA ILE A 26 -19.17 -1.10 -10.23
C ILE A 26 -19.12 -0.68 -8.77
N ALA A 27 -17.92 -0.54 -8.19
CA ALA A 27 -17.76 -0.10 -6.81
C ALA A 27 -18.39 1.26 -6.54
N LYS A 28 -18.24 2.23 -7.46
CA LYS A 28 -18.90 3.54 -7.36
C LYS A 28 -20.42 3.46 -7.30
N LEU A 29 -21.02 2.50 -8.02
CA LEU A 29 -22.45 2.27 -8.02
C LEU A 29 -22.95 1.52 -6.78
N GLN A 30 -22.12 0.61 -6.25
CA GLN A 30 -22.47 -0.27 -5.15
C GLN A 30 -22.29 0.37 -3.77
N LEU A 31 -21.25 1.16 -3.60
CA LEU A 31 -20.89 1.74 -2.29
C LEU A 31 -21.88 2.81 -1.84
N PRO A 32 -22.16 2.92 -0.56
CA PRO A 32 -21.58 2.15 0.56
C PRO A 32 -22.31 0.83 0.89
N TYR A 33 -23.39 0.51 0.20
CA TYR A 33 -24.32 -0.56 0.61
C TYR A 33 -23.87 -1.96 0.22
N VAL A 34 -23.16 -2.10 -0.89
CA VAL A 34 -22.61 -3.37 -1.38
C VAL A 34 -21.11 -3.19 -1.62
N THR A 35 -20.32 -4.13 -1.14
CA THR A 35 -18.84 -4.00 -1.11
C THR A 35 -18.12 -4.97 -2.02
N THR A 36 -18.82 -5.87 -2.71
CA THR A 36 -18.23 -6.99 -3.44
C THR A 36 -17.20 -6.59 -4.49
N ALA A 37 -17.47 -5.54 -5.29
CA ALA A 37 -16.49 -5.04 -6.26
C ALA A 37 -15.30 -4.38 -5.56
N TYR A 38 -15.55 -3.64 -4.47
CA TYR A 38 -14.49 -3.02 -3.68
C TYR A 38 -13.61 -4.07 -2.98
N GLU A 39 -14.20 -5.13 -2.41
CA GLU A 39 -13.46 -6.25 -1.82
C GLU A 39 -12.57 -6.95 -2.86
N THR A 40 -13.02 -7.07 -4.09
CA THR A 40 -12.20 -7.61 -5.20
C THR A 40 -10.99 -6.71 -5.46
N ILE A 41 -11.16 -5.38 -5.46
CA ILE A 41 -10.06 -4.41 -5.54
C ILE A 41 -9.11 -4.58 -4.35
N PHE A 42 -9.65 -4.67 -3.14
CA PHE A 42 -8.88 -4.91 -1.91
C PHE A 42 -7.97 -6.13 -2.05
N HIS A 43 -8.52 -7.28 -2.38
CA HIS A 43 -7.75 -8.53 -2.52
C HIS A 43 -6.71 -8.47 -3.63
N ARG A 44 -7.01 -7.78 -4.74
CA ARG A 44 -6.08 -7.61 -5.86
C ARG A 44 -4.84 -6.82 -5.49
N TYR A 45 -4.99 -5.78 -4.68
CA TYR A 45 -3.92 -4.82 -4.39
C TYR A 45 -3.28 -4.96 -3.02
N HIS A 46 -3.91 -5.62 -2.06
CA HIS A 46 -3.45 -5.69 -0.67
C HIS A 46 -1.97 -6.08 -0.54
N LYS A 47 -1.56 -7.17 -1.19
CA LYS A 47 -0.17 -7.64 -1.14
C LYS A 47 0.83 -6.63 -1.72
N LYS A 48 0.48 -5.97 -2.81
CA LYS A 48 1.34 -4.94 -3.44
C LYS A 48 1.45 -3.69 -2.58
N LEU A 49 0.34 -3.28 -1.97
CA LEU A 49 0.33 -2.15 -1.03
C LEU A 49 1.19 -2.44 0.20
N LEU A 50 1.12 -3.66 0.75
CA LEU A 50 2.01 -4.09 1.83
C LEU A 50 3.48 -3.98 1.45
N GLN A 51 3.85 -4.41 0.26
CA GLN A 51 5.23 -4.29 -0.23
C GLN A 51 5.67 -2.84 -0.34
N ILE A 52 4.81 -1.95 -0.85
CA ILE A 52 5.11 -0.51 -0.93
C ILE A 52 5.32 0.07 0.48
N CYS A 53 4.37 -0.12 1.37
CA CYS A 53 4.43 0.44 2.72
C CYS A 53 5.61 -0.13 3.52
N PHE A 54 5.88 -1.44 3.41
CA PHE A 54 6.99 -2.07 4.11
C PHE A 54 8.36 -1.52 3.69
N ARG A 55 8.53 -1.13 2.42
CA ARG A 55 9.80 -0.54 1.95
C ARG A 55 10.11 0.81 2.59
N TYR A 56 9.08 1.55 3.02
CA TYR A 56 9.26 2.80 3.75
C TYR A 56 9.36 2.59 5.26
N LEU A 57 8.50 1.76 5.82
CA LEU A 57 8.31 1.65 7.27
C LEU A 57 9.18 0.59 7.91
N LYS A 58 9.56 -0.46 7.16
CA LYS A 58 10.39 -1.60 7.61
C LYS A 58 9.81 -2.38 8.80
N SER A 59 8.54 -2.18 9.07
CA SER A 59 7.75 -2.89 10.07
C SER A 59 6.52 -3.48 9.39
N ALA A 60 6.32 -4.78 9.54
CA ALA A 60 5.16 -5.47 8.97
C ALA A 60 3.86 -4.98 9.60
N GLU A 61 3.85 -4.72 10.90
CA GLU A 61 2.70 -4.19 11.64
C GLU A 61 2.33 -2.79 11.15
N GLU A 62 3.30 -1.86 11.09
CA GLU A 62 3.06 -0.50 10.60
C GLU A 62 2.65 -0.48 9.12
N ALA A 63 3.19 -1.40 8.31
CA ALA A 63 2.80 -1.54 6.92
C ALA A 63 1.34 -2.00 6.80
N GLU A 64 0.92 -2.98 7.58
CA GLU A 64 -0.46 -3.48 7.61
C GLU A 64 -1.45 -2.38 8.01
N GLU A 65 -1.16 -1.65 9.08
CA GLU A 65 -1.98 -0.52 9.51
C GLU A 65 -2.07 0.57 8.44
N THR A 66 -0.96 0.88 7.79
CA THR A 66 -0.91 1.89 6.72
C THR A 66 -1.70 1.46 5.49
N VAL A 67 -1.68 0.18 5.15
CA VAL A 67 -2.50 -0.38 4.07
C VAL A 67 -3.99 -0.29 4.41
N ASN A 68 -4.35 -0.63 5.64
CA ASN A 68 -5.74 -0.53 6.09
C ASN A 68 -6.24 0.93 6.05
N ASP A 69 -5.44 1.88 6.51
CA ASP A 69 -5.73 3.31 6.41
C ASP A 69 -5.87 3.77 4.95
N THR A 70 -4.96 3.32 4.09
CA THR A 70 -5.00 3.61 2.65
C THR A 70 -6.29 3.13 2.01
N LEU A 71 -6.68 1.89 2.29
CA LEU A 71 -7.88 1.29 1.72
C LEU A 71 -9.15 1.96 2.25
N LEU A 72 -9.17 2.40 3.50
CA LEU A 72 -10.26 3.19 4.04
C LEU A 72 -10.39 4.57 3.35
N ILE A 73 -9.27 5.23 3.08
CA ILE A 73 -9.25 6.48 2.30
C ILE A 73 -9.78 6.26 0.89
N VAL A 74 -9.34 5.19 0.23
CA VAL A 74 -9.81 4.82 -1.11
C VAL A 74 -11.31 4.55 -1.10
N PHE A 75 -11.82 3.80 -0.12
CA PHE A 75 -13.25 3.55 0.04
C PHE A 75 -14.06 4.85 0.10
N ASN A 76 -13.61 5.81 0.89
CA ASN A 76 -14.30 7.10 1.05
C ASN A 76 -14.16 8.03 -0.16
N LYS A 77 -13.08 7.88 -0.93
CA LYS A 77 -12.73 8.81 -2.03
C LYS A 77 -12.91 8.23 -3.42
N ILE A 78 -13.28 6.97 -3.57
CA ILE A 78 -13.37 6.32 -4.88
C ILE A 78 -14.36 7.04 -5.82
N ASN A 79 -15.41 7.63 -5.28
CA ASN A 79 -16.37 8.43 -6.06
C ASN A 79 -15.75 9.72 -6.63
N GLN A 80 -14.67 10.21 -6.04
CA GLN A 80 -13.92 11.39 -6.49
C GLN A 80 -12.83 11.05 -7.51
N PHE A 81 -12.56 9.77 -7.75
CA PHE A 81 -11.62 9.34 -8.76
C PHE A 81 -12.17 9.62 -10.16
N GLU A 82 -11.51 10.54 -10.88
CA GLU A 82 -12.00 11.08 -12.16
C GLU A 82 -11.46 10.35 -13.41
N GLU A 83 -10.79 9.21 -13.25
CA GLU A 83 -10.22 8.41 -14.35
C GLU A 83 -9.21 9.16 -15.25
N ARG A 84 -8.63 10.27 -14.79
CA ARG A 84 -7.58 11.02 -15.51
C ARG A 84 -6.24 10.27 -15.54
N ALA A 85 -6.04 9.34 -14.61
CA ALA A 85 -4.91 8.44 -14.52
C ALA A 85 -5.43 7.01 -14.31
N LYS A 86 -4.55 6.02 -14.43
CA LYS A 86 -4.90 4.64 -14.09
C LYS A 86 -5.23 4.53 -12.61
N PHE A 87 -6.23 3.73 -12.28
CA PHE A 87 -6.63 3.52 -10.89
C PHE A 87 -5.47 3.07 -9.99
N ARG A 88 -4.65 2.11 -10.46
CA ARG A 88 -3.48 1.65 -9.68
C ARG A 88 -2.49 2.77 -9.37
N THR A 89 -2.27 3.71 -10.29
CA THR A 89 -1.39 4.86 -10.08
C THR A 89 -1.92 5.77 -8.98
N TRP A 90 -3.20 6.07 -9.03
CA TRP A 90 -3.88 6.85 -7.99
C TRP A 90 -3.84 6.16 -6.63
N LEU A 91 -4.13 4.86 -6.59
CA LEU A 91 -4.08 4.04 -5.38
C LEU A 91 -2.67 4.01 -4.76
N TYR A 92 -1.63 3.79 -5.57
CA TYR A 92 -0.25 3.73 -5.09
C TYR A 92 0.24 5.08 -4.59
N LYS A 93 -0.17 6.19 -5.18
CA LYS A 93 0.12 7.53 -4.68
C LYS A 93 -0.48 7.76 -3.30
N ILE A 94 -1.71 7.30 -3.06
CA ILE A 94 -2.32 7.38 -1.72
C ILE A 94 -1.52 6.57 -0.72
N ALA A 95 -1.18 5.32 -1.04
CA ALA A 95 -0.39 4.45 -0.15
C ALA A 95 0.99 5.05 0.16
N HIS A 96 1.68 5.55 -0.85
CA HIS A 96 2.96 6.24 -0.70
C HIS A 96 2.84 7.44 0.25
N ASN A 97 1.85 8.30 0.04
CA ASN A 97 1.63 9.47 0.88
C ASN A 97 1.33 9.09 2.34
N GLN A 98 0.55 8.03 2.56
CA GLN A 98 0.27 7.51 3.91
C GLN A 98 1.54 6.98 4.58
N ALA A 99 2.35 6.20 3.86
CA ALA A 99 3.61 5.67 4.37
C ALA A 99 4.60 6.79 4.70
N LEU A 100 4.74 7.80 3.84
CA LEU A 100 5.59 8.96 4.11
C LEU A 100 5.13 9.78 5.32
N THR A 101 3.83 10.00 5.45
CA THR A 101 3.27 10.74 6.58
C THR A 101 3.58 10.01 7.90
N ARG A 102 3.40 8.70 7.92
CA ARG A 102 3.71 7.87 9.09
C ARG A 102 5.22 7.87 9.40
N LEU A 103 6.06 7.77 8.37
CA LEU A 103 7.51 7.81 8.52
C LEU A 103 7.99 9.14 9.11
N ARG A 104 7.48 10.27 8.61
CA ARG A 104 7.81 11.60 9.12
C ARG A 104 7.38 11.78 10.57
N LYS A 105 6.20 11.31 10.93
CA LYS A 105 5.71 11.33 12.30
C LYS A 105 6.64 10.55 13.24
N LYS A 106 7.04 9.34 12.84
CA LYS A 106 7.96 8.50 13.59
C LYS A 106 9.32 9.17 13.79
N GLN A 107 9.86 9.82 12.76
CA GLN A 107 11.11 10.56 12.84
C GLN A 107 11.01 11.75 13.79
N ALA A 108 9.91 12.51 13.79
CA ALA A 108 9.67 13.61 14.70
C ALA A 108 9.58 13.12 16.15
N GLU A 109 8.87 12.06 16.45
CA GLU A 109 8.77 11.44 17.76
C GLU A 109 10.15 10.98 18.29
N HIS A 110 11.00 10.42 17.41
CA HIS A 110 12.38 10.05 17.78
C HIS A 110 13.26 11.25 18.13
N VAL A 111 13.12 12.37 17.44
CA VAL A 111 13.85 13.61 17.73
C VAL A 111 13.44 14.14 19.10
N GLU A 112 12.15 14.22 19.39
CA GLU A 112 11.63 14.67 20.70
C GLU A 112 12.10 13.77 21.86
N LEU A 113 12.12 12.45 21.66
CA LEU A 113 12.63 11.49 22.64
C LEU A 113 14.14 11.61 22.87
N ASN A 114 14.92 11.85 21.81
CA ASN A 114 16.36 12.03 21.92
C ASN A 114 16.77 13.35 22.57
N GLU A 115 15.96 14.40 22.45
CA GLU A 115 16.18 15.66 23.20
C GLU A 115 15.86 15.51 24.70
N ALA A 116 15.03 14.53 25.09
CA ALA A 116 14.59 14.27 26.42
C ALA A 116 15.47 13.27 27.24
N LEU A 117 16.33 12.48 26.57
CA LEU A 117 17.12 11.41 27.17
C LEU A 117 18.61 11.50 26.73
N PRO A 118 19.58 11.39 27.65
CA PRO A 118 20.97 11.19 27.26
C PRO A 118 21.15 9.83 26.61
N GLU A 119 21.96 9.79 25.55
CA GLU A 119 22.30 8.68 24.68
C GLU A 119 22.15 7.29 25.33
N ILE A 120 21.07 6.58 24.98
CA ILE A 120 20.99 5.13 25.15
C ILE A 120 21.20 4.54 23.75
N GLU A 121 22.21 3.67 23.68
CA GLU A 121 22.65 2.98 22.47
C GLU A 121 21.47 2.42 21.67
N LYS A 122 21.52 2.68 20.35
CA LYS A 122 20.62 2.09 19.35
C LYS A 122 20.77 0.57 19.38
N HIS A 123 19.90 -0.10 20.12
CA HIS A 123 19.62 -1.49 19.82
C HIS A 123 18.72 -1.51 18.57
N GLU A 124 19.31 -1.86 17.45
CA GLU A 124 18.61 -2.31 16.27
C GLU A 124 17.81 -3.55 16.68
N GLU A 125 16.51 -3.42 16.90
CA GLU A 125 15.62 -4.56 16.91
C GLU A 125 15.61 -5.14 15.50
N GLN A 126 16.48 -6.12 15.28
CA GLN A 126 16.42 -7.00 14.14
C GLN A 126 15.14 -7.84 14.25
N SER A 127 14.08 -7.39 13.60
CA SER A 127 13.00 -8.31 13.28
C SER A 127 13.54 -9.31 12.27
N GLN A 128 13.87 -10.48 12.78
CA GLN A 128 14.22 -11.64 11.97
C GLN A 128 13.00 -12.06 11.15
N GLN A 129 12.97 -11.61 9.89
CA GLN A 129 12.25 -12.32 8.85
C GLN A 129 13.29 -12.81 7.85
N ASP A 130 13.19 -14.09 7.47
CA ASP A 130 14.02 -14.74 6.46
C ASP A 130 13.87 -14.04 5.11
N HIS A 131 14.53 -12.90 4.98
CA HIS A 131 14.74 -12.26 3.70
C HIS A 131 16.00 -12.84 3.06
N THR A 132 15.89 -13.23 1.80
CA THR A 132 17.06 -13.65 1.02
C THR A 132 18.12 -12.55 1.05
N ASN A 133 19.38 -12.91 0.99
CA ASN A 133 20.52 -11.98 1.03
C ASN A 133 20.37 -10.82 0.01
N GLU A 134 19.75 -11.10 -1.15
CA GLU A 134 19.45 -10.11 -2.20
C GLU A 134 18.44 -9.03 -1.75
N GLN A 135 17.42 -9.41 -1.00
CA GLN A 135 16.43 -8.46 -0.48
C GLN A 135 17.03 -7.56 0.61
N GLN A 136 17.93 -8.10 1.43
CA GLN A 136 18.64 -7.30 2.44
C GLN A 136 19.59 -6.30 1.78
N GLN A 137 20.29 -6.69 0.72
CA GLN A 137 21.14 -5.78 -0.05
C GLN A 137 20.32 -4.68 -0.73
N LEU A 138 19.19 -5.03 -1.33
CA LEU A 138 18.30 -4.05 -1.95
C LEU A 138 17.78 -3.03 -0.91
N ASN A 139 17.35 -3.49 0.26
CA ASN A 139 16.88 -2.60 1.32
C ASN A 139 18.00 -1.64 1.78
N LYS A 140 19.23 -2.12 1.93
CA LYS A 140 20.38 -1.26 2.26
C LYS A 140 20.65 -0.21 1.18
N LEU A 141 20.53 -0.58 -0.09
CA LEU A 141 20.68 0.37 -1.20
C LEU A 141 19.56 1.43 -1.21
N LEU A 142 18.31 1.02 -0.94
CA LEU A 142 17.19 1.94 -0.84
C LEU A 142 17.36 2.93 0.32
N ASP A 143 18.04 2.54 1.39
CA ASP A 143 18.29 3.42 2.55
C ASP A 143 19.29 4.53 2.24
N LEU A 144 20.13 4.37 1.21
CA LEU A 144 21.07 5.39 0.76
C LEU A 144 20.40 6.48 -0.09
N LEU A 145 19.18 6.22 -0.57
CA LEU A 145 18.43 7.14 -1.42
C LEU A 145 17.63 8.15 -0.58
N SER A 146 17.46 9.35 -1.11
CA SER A 146 16.48 10.30 -0.57
C SER A 146 15.06 9.71 -0.65
N LEU A 147 14.12 10.27 0.09
CA LEU A 147 12.72 9.80 0.06
C LEU A 147 12.11 9.89 -1.35
N GLU A 148 12.47 10.91 -2.12
CA GLU A 148 11.99 11.10 -3.49
C GLU A 148 12.57 10.04 -4.44
N GLU A 149 13.88 9.83 -4.39
CA GLU A 149 14.55 8.81 -5.19
C GLU A 149 14.05 7.41 -4.83
N ARG A 150 13.88 7.14 -3.54
CA ARG A 150 13.34 5.87 -3.05
C ARG A 150 11.92 5.63 -3.59
N SER A 151 11.07 6.66 -3.62
CA SER A 151 9.70 6.54 -4.11
C SER A 151 9.65 6.14 -5.58
N ILE A 152 10.52 6.72 -6.41
CA ILE A 152 10.61 6.39 -7.83
C ILE A 152 10.98 4.91 -8.02
N VAL A 153 12.00 4.45 -7.30
CA VAL A 153 12.46 3.04 -7.37
C VAL A 153 11.38 2.09 -6.88
N VAL A 154 10.75 2.39 -5.74
CA VAL A 154 9.69 1.55 -5.16
C VAL A 154 8.49 1.45 -6.11
N PHE A 155 8.04 2.54 -6.69
CA PHE A 155 6.93 2.52 -7.64
C PHE A 155 7.28 1.73 -8.91
N ARG A 156 8.48 1.92 -9.43
CA ARG A 156 8.93 1.19 -10.63
C ARG A 156 9.02 -0.31 -10.37
N MET A 157 9.62 -0.72 -9.26
CA MET A 157 9.84 -2.12 -8.94
C MET A 157 8.57 -2.85 -8.49
N THR A 158 7.77 -2.22 -7.65
CA THR A 158 6.60 -2.86 -7.03
C THR A 158 5.35 -2.69 -7.88
N GLY A 159 5.13 -1.49 -8.40
CA GLY A 159 3.94 -1.12 -9.16
C GLY A 159 4.05 -1.36 -10.65
N ASN A 160 5.25 -1.61 -11.17
CA ASN A 160 5.55 -1.62 -12.60
C ASN A 160 5.01 -0.38 -13.31
N LEU A 161 5.11 0.78 -12.65
CA LEU A 161 4.67 2.06 -13.19
C LEU A 161 5.73 2.63 -14.13
N GLU A 162 5.28 3.29 -15.19
CA GLU A 162 6.16 4.06 -16.06
C GLU A 162 6.63 5.33 -15.34
N PHE A 163 7.81 5.84 -15.70
CA PHE A 163 8.34 7.08 -15.09
C PHE A 163 7.40 8.27 -15.27
N SER A 164 6.67 8.34 -16.38
CA SER A 164 5.65 9.36 -16.63
C SER A 164 4.44 9.28 -15.66
N GLU A 165 4.16 8.13 -15.10
CA GLU A 165 3.07 7.91 -14.14
C GLU A 165 3.48 8.27 -12.71
N ILE A 166 4.79 8.31 -12.41
CA ILE A 166 5.34 8.56 -11.07
C ILE A 166 5.50 10.07 -10.80
N SER A 167 5.72 10.86 -11.84
CA SER A 167 5.90 12.32 -11.74
C SER A 167 4.64 13.06 -11.29
#